data_9564b26e014f3c852e7eba589b628cfb
#
_entry.id   9564b26e014f3c852e7eba589b628cfb
#
_cell.length_a   1.000
_cell.length_b   1.000
_cell.length_c   1.000
_cell.angle_alpha   90.00
_cell.angle_beta   90.00
_cell.angle_gamma   90.00
#
_symmetry.space_group_name_H-M   'P 1'
#
loop_
_entity.id
_entity.type
_entity.pdbx_description
1 polymer ?
#
loop_
_entity_poly.entity_id
_entity_poly.type
_entity_poly.pdbx_seq_one_letter_code
_entity_poly.pdbx_strand_id
1 'polypeptide(L)'
;MVANLDRMGEWSSENDGGRWVGGAKGPEVGAVFGGRNHNGWRRWSTKVTVIESDPPRRFAFRLWIGPLGGCDWVYDIEPTDDGCRVTESWVDYRTWLLKKIGWAFSGVADRATHNRATMEATLDNLARAVEAA
;
A
#
# COMPACT_ATOMS: atom_id res chain seq x y z
N MET A 1 -7.78 4.22 -9.60
CA MET A 1 -8.02 3.10 -8.66
C MET A 1 -6.93 3.06 -7.59
N VAL A 2 -5.65 3.00 -7.90
CA VAL A 2 -4.54 2.86 -6.92
C VAL A 2 -4.51 3.93 -5.82
N ALA A 3 -4.94 5.14 -6.11
CA ALA A 3 -5.02 6.24 -5.14
C ALA A 3 -6.27 6.21 -4.25
N ASN A 4 -7.20 5.30 -4.50
CA ASN A 4 -8.43 5.15 -3.73
C ASN A 4 -8.20 4.17 -2.58
N LEU A 5 -7.44 4.61 -1.55
CA LEU A 5 -6.99 3.76 -0.46
C LEU A 5 -8.12 3.19 0.40
N ASP A 6 -9.25 3.86 0.49
CA ASP A 6 -10.44 3.38 1.19
C ASP A 6 -11.04 2.12 0.53
N ARG A 7 -10.82 1.94 -0.78
CA ARG A 7 -11.24 0.76 -1.54
C ARG A 7 -10.12 -0.27 -1.73
N MET A 8 -8.94 -0.06 -1.15
CA MET A 8 -7.79 -0.95 -1.33
C MET A 8 -8.11 -2.42 -0.98
N GLY A 9 -9.01 -2.66 -0.04
CA GLY A 9 -9.48 -4.01 0.32
C GLY A 9 -10.18 -4.78 -0.80
N GLU A 10 -10.58 -4.12 -1.88
CA GLU A 10 -11.22 -4.79 -3.03
C GLU A 10 -10.22 -5.58 -3.88
N TRP A 11 -8.95 -5.21 -3.85
CA TRP A 11 -7.88 -5.86 -4.62
C TRP A 11 -6.67 -6.29 -3.81
N SER A 12 -6.43 -5.72 -2.64
CA SER A 12 -5.36 -6.18 -1.75
C SER A 12 -5.77 -7.40 -0.93
N SER A 13 -4.86 -8.36 -0.77
CA SER A 13 -5.08 -9.55 0.05
C SER A 13 -4.76 -9.34 1.54
N GLU A 14 -4.09 -8.24 1.90
CA GLU A 14 -3.69 -7.94 3.27
C GLU A 14 -4.41 -6.72 3.84
N ASN A 15 -4.78 -5.76 3.00
CA ASN A 15 -5.44 -4.53 3.43
C ASN A 15 -6.96 -4.63 3.32
N ASP A 16 -7.65 -4.23 4.38
CA ASP A 16 -9.12 -4.21 4.47
C ASP A 16 -9.71 -2.80 4.23
N GLY A 17 -8.95 -1.90 3.62
CA GLY A 17 -9.35 -0.50 3.48
C GLY A 17 -9.09 0.30 4.74
N GLY A 18 -9.81 1.39 4.93
CA GLY A 18 -9.64 2.29 6.06
C GLY A 18 -10.34 3.62 5.84
N ARG A 19 -9.75 4.69 6.37
CA ARG A 19 -10.31 6.05 6.24
C ARG A 19 -9.23 7.12 6.24
N TRP A 20 -9.52 8.23 5.57
CA TRP A 20 -8.74 9.45 5.69
C TRP A 20 -8.89 10.04 7.10
N VAL A 21 -7.81 10.58 7.65
CA VAL A 21 -7.77 11.18 8.98
C VAL A 21 -7.32 12.64 8.95
N GLY A 22 -7.57 13.38 10.03
CA GLY A 22 -7.12 14.76 10.14
C GLY A 22 -7.78 15.75 9.17
N GLY A 23 -9.01 15.46 8.72
CA GLY A 23 -9.74 16.32 7.78
C GLY A 23 -9.38 16.10 6.30
N ALA A 24 -8.47 15.20 5.98
CA ALA A 24 -8.17 14.82 4.61
C ALA A 24 -9.40 14.15 3.96
N LYS A 25 -9.61 14.43 2.67
CA LYS A 25 -10.76 13.91 1.90
C LYS A 25 -10.34 13.04 0.71
N GLY A 26 -9.05 12.91 0.48
CA GLY A 26 -8.54 12.17 -0.66
C GLY A 26 -7.02 12.14 -0.73
N PRO A 27 -6.46 11.63 -1.82
CA PRO A 27 -5.06 11.29 -1.96
C PRO A 27 -4.15 12.50 -2.29
N GLU A 28 -4.29 13.59 -1.58
CA GLU A 28 -3.40 14.75 -1.72
C GLU A 28 -2.09 14.51 -0.98
N VAL A 29 -0.98 15.09 -1.48
CA VAL A 29 0.32 15.02 -0.80
C VAL A 29 0.22 15.59 0.61
N GLY A 30 0.70 14.83 1.59
CA GLY A 30 0.59 15.14 3.02
C GLY A 30 -0.67 14.58 3.69
N ALA A 31 -1.66 14.11 2.94
CA ALA A 31 -2.85 13.47 3.49
C ALA A 31 -2.48 12.16 4.21
N VAL A 32 -3.10 11.91 5.35
CA VAL A 32 -2.88 10.71 6.16
C VAL A 32 -4.08 9.79 6.06
N PHE A 33 -3.82 8.51 5.81
CA PHE A 33 -4.80 7.45 5.74
C PHE A 33 -4.57 6.41 6.84
N GLY A 34 -5.61 6.09 7.61
CA GLY A 34 -5.60 5.02 8.60
C GLY A 34 -6.10 3.73 7.98
N GLY A 35 -5.19 2.80 7.70
CA GLY A 35 -5.50 1.50 7.10
C GLY A 35 -5.67 0.39 8.13
N ARG A 36 -6.52 -0.58 7.79
CA ARG A 36 -6.68 -1.84 8.53
C ARG A 36 -6.08 -2.96 7.71
N ASN A 37 -5.34 -3.83 8.38
CA ASN A 37 -4.65 -4.94 7.72
C ASN A 37 -4.91 -6.24 8.47
N HIS A 38 -4.74 -7.35 7.76
CA HIS A 38 -4.82 -8.69 8.36
C HIS A 38 -3.83 -9.66 7.70
N ASN A 39 -3.48 -10.68 8.45
CA ASN A 39 -2.80 -11.89 7.96
C ASN A 39 -3.35 -13.08 8.75
N GLY A 40 -4.21 -13.86 8.12
CA GLY A 40 -4.97 -14.90 8.82
C GLY A 40 -5.86 -14.30 9.92
N TRP A 41 -5.67 -14.78 11.17
CA TRP A 41 -6.40 -14.24 12.33
C TRP A 41 -5.81 -12.94 12.90
N ARG A 42 -4.60 -12.58 12.50
CA ARG A 42 -3.91 -11.37 12.99
C ARG A 42 -4.49 -10.12 12.35
N ARG A 43 -4.69 -9.09 13.16
CA ARG A 43 -5.21 -7.78 12.75
C ARG A 43 -4.31 -6.68 13.28
N TRP A 44 -4.05 -5.67 12.48
CA TRP A 44 -3.35 -4.45 12.92
C TRP A 44 -3.77 -3.25 12.06
N SER A 45 -3.46 -2.06 12.57
CA SER A 45 -3.72 -0.81 11.87
C SER A 45 -2.41 -0.08 11.57
N THR A 46 -2.38 0.63 10.47
CA THR A 46 -1.26 1.47 10.06
C THR A 46 -1.76 2.86 9.68
N LYS A 47 -0.91 3.88 9.87
CA LYS A 47 -1.12 5.21 9.29
C LYS A 47 -0.08 5.43 8.23
N VAL A 48 -0.52 5.78 7.03
CA VAL A 48 0.34 6.11 5.90
C VAL A 48 0.11 7.53 5.47
N THR A 49 1.15 8.19 4.97
CA THR A 49 1.09 9.54 4.44
C THR A 49 1.33 9.51 2.94
N VAL A 50 0.49 10.18 2.17
CA VAL A 50 0.70 10.35 0.73
C VAL A 50 1.92 11.22 0.52
N ILE A 51 2.92 10.72 -0.20
CA ILE A 51 4.18 11.44 -0.49
C ILE A 51 4.28 11.89 -1.94
N GLU A 52 3.55 11.25 -2.86
CA GLU A 52 3.43 11.67 -4.26
C GLU A 52 2.01 11.41 -4.76
N SER A 53 1.47 12.36 -5.50
CA SER A 53 0.16 12.25 -6.15
C SER A 53 0.21 13.04 -7.46
N ASP A 54 0.56 12.37 -8.55
CA ASP A 54 0.62 12.90 -9.91
C ASP A 54 -0.23 12.03 -10.86
N PRO A 55 -1.56 12.17 -10.80
CA PRO A 55 -2.43 11.39 -11.68
C PRO A 55 -2.28 11.84 -13.13
N PRO A 56 -2.31 10.92 -14.10
CA PRO A 56 -2.51 9.48 -13.93
C PRO A 56 -1.20 8.68 -13.85
N ARG A 57 -0.06 9.30 -13.60
CA ARG A 57 1.28 8.72 -13.79
C ARG A 57 1.87 8.07 -12.56
N ARG A 58 1.67 8.68 -11.38
CA ARG A 58 2.36 8.21 -10.18
C ARG A 58 1.56 8.47 -8.92
N PHE A 59 1.57 7.49 -8.02
CA PHE A 59 1.02 7.60 -6.68
C PHE A 59 1.93 6.87 -5.69
N ALA A 60 2.25 7.51 -4.56
CA ALA A 60 3.08 6.90 -3.53
C ALA A 60 2.64 7.31 -2.13
N PHE A 61 2.75 6.37 -1.20
CA PHE A 61 2.49 6.61 0.21
C PHE A 61 3.54 5.94 1.10
N ARG A 62 3.72 6.48 2.29
CA ARG A 62 4.78 6.13 3.24
C ARG A 62 4.21 5.74 4.59
N LEU A 63 4.64 4.60 5.10
CA LEU A 63 4.56 4.24 6.50
C LEU A 63 5.87 4.64 7.18
N TRP A 64 5.82 5.47 8.24
CA TRP A 64 7.02 5.91 8.94
C TRP A 64 6.81 5.94 10.44
N ILE A 65 7.75 5.35 11.20
CA ILE A 65 7.66 5.23 12.66
C ILE A 65 8.94 5.83 13.27
N GLY A 66 9.01 7.16 13.32
CA GLY A 66 10.09 7.93 13.95
C GLY A 66 11.50 7.38 13.64
N PRO A 67 12.34 7.11 14.66
CA PRO A 67 13.70 6.62 14.45
C PRO A 67 13.76 5.18 13.97
N LEU A 68 12.65 4.46 13.97
CA LEU A 68 12.58 3.05 13.53
C LEU A 68 12.50 2.89 12.01
N GLY A 69 12.31 4.00 11.28
CA GLY A 69 12.14 3.97 9.83
C GLY A 69 10.77 3.53 9.38
N GLY A 70 10.67 2.99 8.18
CA GLY A 70 9.42 2.54 7.60
C GLY A 70 9.59 2.00 6.20
N CYS A 71 8.57 2.19 5.37
CA CYS A 71 8.60 1.74 3.98
C CYS A 71 7.73 2.63 3.09
N ASP A 72 8.03 2.61 1.81
CA ASP A 72 7.26 3.29 0.76
C ASP A 72 6.59 2.26 -0.14
N TRP A 73 5.36 2.56 -0.56
CA TRP A 73 4.63 1.90 -1.60
C TRP A 73 4.47 2.86 -2.76
N VAL A 74 4.89 2.46 -3.94
CA VAL A 74 4.93 3.32 -5.13
C VAL A 74 4.24 2.63 -6.27
N TYR A 75 3.33 3.33 -6.93
CA TYR A 75 2.67 2.92 -8.16
C TYR A 75 3.10 3.85 -9.28
N ASP A 76 3.78 3.31 -10.27
CA ASP A 76 4.10 3.97 -11.53
C ASP A 76 3.16 3.47 -12.62
N ILE A 77 2.56 4.40 -13.37
CA ILE A 77 1.56 4.10 -14.39
C ILE A 77 2.03 4.71 -15.71
N GLU A 78 2.33 3.84 -16.65
CA GLU A 78 2.80 4.21 -17.97
C GLU A 78 1.73 3.89 -19.02
N PRO A 79 1.36 4.85 -19.91
CA PRO A 79 0.42 4.57 -20.98
C PRO A 79 1.02 3.58 -21.97
N THR A 80 0.17 2.73 -22.55
CA THR A 80 0.48 1.84 -23.67
C THR A 80 -0.53 2.08 -24.79
N ASP A 81 -0.33 1.47 -25.97
CA ASP A 81 -1.21 1.67 -27.12
C ASP A 81 -2.66 1.22 -26.84
N ASP A 82 -2.85 0.24 -25.97
CA ASP A 82 -4.14 -0.39 -25.66
C ASP A 82 -4.55 -0.28 -24.17
N GLY A 83 -3.85 0.54 -23.37
CA GLY A 83 -4.16 0.71 -21.97
C GLY A 83 -3.05 1.35 -21.15
N CYS A 84 -2.63 0.70 -20.08
CA CYS A 84 -1.50 1.14 -19.28
C CYS A 84 -0.76 -0.03 -18.63
N ARG A 85 0.51 0.22 -18.33
CA ARG A 85 1.32 -0.65 -17.47
C ARG A 85 1.39 -0.06 -16.08
N VAL A 86 1.04 -0.85 -15.07
CA VAL A 86 1.16 -0.47 -13.66
C VAL A 86 2.32 -1.25 -13.04
N THR A 87 3.26 -0.52 -12.45
CA THR A 87 4.38 -1.09 -11.68
C THR A 87 4.20 -0.71 -10.22
N GLU A 88 4.14 -1.70 -9.35
CA GLU A 88 4.12 -1.51 -7.91
C GLU A 88 5.52 -1.79 -7.34
N SER A 89 6.01 -0.88 -6.50
CA SER A 89 7.32 -1.00 -5.85
C SER A 89 7.15 -0.81 -4.34
N TRP A 90 7.89 -1.61 -3.58
CA TRP A 90 7.99 -1.47 -2.14
C TRP A 90 9.44 -1.23 -1.75
N VAL A 91 9.69 -0.13 -1.04
CA VAL A 91 11.02 0.29 -0.60
C VAL A 91 11.10 0.20 0.91
N ASP A 92 12.03 -0.63 1.42
CA ASP A 92 12.16 -0.95 2.83
C ASP A 92 13.26 -0.11 3.49
N TYR A 93 12.84 0.79 4.39
CA TYR A 93 13.73 1.63 5.22
C TYR A 93 13.65 1.23 6.70
N ARG A 94 13.07 0.07 7.03
CA ARG A 94 12.87 -0.35 8.41
C ARG A 94 14.21 -0.75 9.06
N THR A 95 14.42 -0.31 10.31
CA THR A 95 15.47 -0.84 11.16
C THR A 95 15.20 -2.30 11.55
N TRP A 96 16.21 -3.02 12.00
CA TRP A 96 16.04 -4.41 12.45
C TRP A 96 15.04 -4.54 13.61
N LEU A 97 14.95 -3.51 14.47
CA LEU A 97 13.99 -3.49 15.57
C LEU A 97 12.56 -3.41 15.05
N LEU A 98 12.30 -2.52 14.07
CA LEU A 98 10.98 -2.42 13.45
C LEU A 98 10.59 -3.71 12.71
N LYS A 99 11.56 -4.38 12.08
CA LYS A 99 11.34 -5.69 11.45
C LYS A 99 10.89 -6.75 12.45
N LYS A 100 11.51 -6.80 13.64
CA LYS A 100 11.10 -7.71 14.72
C LYS A 100 9.72 -7.39 15.28
N ILE A 101 9.43 -6.12 15.52
CA ILE A 101 8.10 -5.67 15.97
C ILE A 101 7.05 -6.03 14.93
N GLY A 102 7.30 -5.75 13.66
CA GLY A 102 6.41 -6.09 12.55
C GLY A 102 6.12 -7.59 12.45
N TRP A 103 7.14 -8.42 12.66
CA TRP A 103 6.97 -9.87 12.73
C TRP A 103 6.03 -10.28 13.88
N ALA A 104 6.22 -9.72 15.08
CA ALA A 104 5.37 -10.02 16.23
C ALA A 104 3.89 -9.69 15.99
N PHE A 105 3.60 -8.58 15.31
CA PHE A 105 2.22 -8.15 15.00
C PHE A 105 1.61 -8.89 13.82
N SER A 106 2.32 -9.02 12.72
CA SER A 106 1.79 -9.58 11.46
C SER A 106 1.99 -11.08 11.31
N GLY A 107 2.91 -11.68 12.05
CA GLY A 107 3.31 -13.07 11.90
C GLY A 107 4.15 -13.35 10.65
N VAL A 108 4.63 -12.31 9.96
CA VAL A 108 5.42 -12.42 8.73
C VAL A 108 6.90 -12.19 9.04
N ALA A 109 7.70 -13.25 9.03
CA ALA A 109 9.14 -13.18 9.30
C ALA A 109 9.91 -12.61 8.09
N ASP A 110 9.62 -13.09 6.90
CA ASP A 110 10.17 -12.59 5.63
C ASP A 110 9.16 -11.68 4.93
N ARG A 111 9.17 -10.41 5.32
CA ARG A 111 8.26 -9.40 4.77
C ARG A 111 8.51 -9.17 3.27
N ALA A 112 9.73 -9.24 2.80
CA ALA A 112 10.05 -9.00 1.40
C ALA A 112 9.39 -10.04 0.49
N THR A 113 9.53 -11.31 0.81
CA THR A 113 8.88 -12.41 0.06
C THR A 113 7.35 -12.35 0.17
N HIS A 114 6.83 -12.09 1.38
CA HIS A 114 5.40 -11.96 1.61
C HIS A 114 4.80 -10.78 0.82
N ASN A 115 5.42 -9.60 0.87
CA ASN A 115 4.96 -8.43 0.14
C ASN A 115 5.01 -8.65 -1.36
N ARG A 116 6.03 -9.31 -1.89
CA ARG A 116 6.08 -9.63 -3.31
C ARG A 116 4.86 -10.44 -3.74
N ALA A 117 4.52 -11.49 -3.01
CA ALA A 117 3.35 -12.31 -3.30
C ALA A 117 2.03 -11.53 -3.19
N THR A 118 1.90 -10.68 -2.16
CA THR A 118 0.69 -9.84 -1.99
C THR A 118 0.59 -8.75 -3.06
N MET A 119 1.70 -8.17 -3.49
CA MET A 119 1.76 -7.19 -4.58
C MET A 119 1.37 -7.83 -5.92
N GLU A 120 1.89 -9.00 -6.24
CA GLU A 120 1.51 -9.76 -7.44
C GLU A 120 -0.01 -10.03 -7.45
N ALA A 121 -0.55 -10.53 -6.33
CA ALA A 121 -2.00 -10.75 -6.19
C ALA A 121 -2.81 -9.44 -6.31
N THR A 122 -2.32 -8.35 -5.74
CA THR A 122 -2.96 -7.04 -5.82
C THR A 122 -3.03 -6.53 -7.26
N LEU A 123 -1.93 -6.62 -8.00
CA LEU A 123 -1.87 -6.20 -9.41
C LEU A 123 -2.78 -7.07 -10.29
N ASP A 124 -2.82 -8.39 -10.07
CA ASP A 124 -3.71 -9.29 -10.80
C ASP A 124 -5.19 -8.97 -10.52
N ASN A 125 -5.54 -8.68 -9.27
CA ASN A 125 -6.90 -8.29 -8.91
C ASN A 125 -7.28 -6.93 -9.49
N LEU A 126 -6.34 -5.98 -9.47
CA LEU A 126 -6.53 -4.65 -10.03
C LEU A 126 -6.74 -4.73 -11.56
N ALA A 127 -5.93 -5.51 -12.27
CA ALA A 127 -6.08 -5.73 -13.72
C ALA A 127 -7.47 -6.29 -14.04
N ARG A 128 -7.89 -7.34 -13.33
CA ARG A 128 -9.24 -7.92 -13.49
C ARG A 128 -10.36 -6.92 -13.23
N ALA A 129 -10.21 -6.07 -12.22
CA ALA A 129 -11.22 -5.05 -11.89
C ALA A 129 -11.31 -3.96 -12.97
N VAL A 130 -10.19 -3.58 -13.59
CA VAL A 130 -10.15 -2.60 -14.69
C VAL A 130 -10.73 -3.21 -15.98
N GLU A 131 -10.35 -4.45 -16.31
CA GLU A 131 -10.80 -5.14 -17.53
C GLU A 131 -12.29 -5.50 -17.50
N ALA A 132 -12.87 -5.67 -16.31
CA ALA A 132 -14.29 -5.97 -16.12
C ALA A 132 -15.19 -4.71 -16.09
N ALA A 133 -14.60 -3.52 -16.04
CA ALA A 133 -15.33 -2.25 -15.90
C ALA A 133 -15.95 -1.75 -17.23
#